data_58784ac78f2dc02980ffc263a87a7320
#
_entry.id   58784ac78f2dc02980ffc263a87a7320
#
_cell.length_a   1.000
_cell.length_b   1.000
_cell.length_c   1.000
_cell.angle_alpha   90.00
_cell.angle_beta   90.00
_cell.angle_gamma   90.00
#
_symmetry.space_group_name_H-M   'P 1'
#
loop_
_entity.id
_entity.type
_entity.pdbx_description
1 polymer ?
#
loop_
_entity_poly.entity_id
_entity_poly.type
_entity_poly.pdbx_seq_one_letter_code
_entity_poly.pdbx_strand_id
1 'polypeptide(L)'
;MSKFENDAKLLVNYIGGKENVASVTHCATRMRFVLNDTSKADVDKIKAIPCVKGTFTQAGQFQVIIGPEVSIFYNEFAKQTGVEIQSKEEVKKAAKKNMNIVQRLVAGLAEIFAPLIPAIIVGGLILGFRNVIGDMKLLEGGTKTLVQVSQFWAGTYSFLWLIGEAIFHFLPVGVVWSIAKKMGADQMLGIVIGITLVSPQLLNAYAVGSGAKIPVWDFGFAQVQMIGYQAQVLPAIMVGFTFVYLERFFKKITPGPIQMIIVPFFSVVPTVLLAHTLLGPIGWKIGSVISGVIVAGLTSSFGWLFAGIFGMIYAPLVITGLHHTLLPVDLQLIGDIGGTFIWPMIALSNIAQASAVLAMIYVNRKNEDEKQISIPACISGYLGVTEPAMFGINLKYLYPFIAAMIGSGIAGMFSMITGCIANSVGVGGLPAILSIRSSSMLMYLVAMAIAVVVPFILTIVFSKTKLANMASK
;
A
#
# COMPACT_ATOMS: atom_id res chain seq x y z
N MET A 1 -24.04 -3.66 -35.94
CA MET A 1 -23.57 -2.68 -34.94
C MET A 1 -22.96 -3.44 -33.77
N SER A 2 -21.80 -3.04 -33.31
CA SER A 2 -21.23 -3.66 -32.10
C SER A 2 -22.03 -3.24 -30.87
N LYS A 3 -22.04 -4.10 -29.85
CA LYS A 3 -22.80 -3.88 -28.58
C LYS A 3 -22.55 -2.49 -27.96
N PHE A 4 -21.36 -1.92 -28.14
CA PHE A 4 -20.92 -0.69 -27.47
C PHE A 4 -20.62 0.47 -28.43
N GLU A 5 -20.99 0.38 -29.68
CA GLU A 5 -20.66 1.41 -30.69
C GLU A 5 -21.20 2.80 -30.32
N ASN A 6 -22.47 2.89 -29.91
CA ASN A 6 -23.08 4.13 -29.49
C ASN A 6 -22.52 4.66 -28.17
N ASP A 7 -22.32 3.77 -27.19
CA ASP A 7 -21.81 4.12 -25.87
C ASP A 7 -20.37 4.65 -25.97
N ALA A 8 -19.55 4.07 -26.85
CA ALA A 8 -18.20 4.54 -27.11
C ALA A 8 -18.19 5.93 -27.78
N LYS A 9 -19.10 6.19 -28.75
CA LYS A 9 -19.27 7.52 -29.36
C LYS A 9 -19.66 8.58 -28.33
N LEU A 10 -20.61 8.25 -27.46
CA LEU A 10 -21.02 9.14 -26.37
C LEU A 10 -19.85 9.44 -25.43
N LEU A 11 -19.08 8.40 -25.05
CA LEU A 11 -17.93 8.60 -24.18
C LEU A 11 -16.88 9.51 -24.82
N VAL A 12 -16.55 9.32 -26.11
CA VAL A 12 -15.60 10.18 -26.84
C VAL A 12 -16.05 11.64 -26.78
N ASN A 13 -17.34 11.91 -27.03
CA ASN A 13 -17.87 13.27 -27.01
C ASN A 13 -17.83 13.88 -25.59
N TYR A 14 -18.21 13.11 -24.59
CA TYR A 14 -18.33 13.61 -23.21
C TYR A 14 -17.01 13.74 -22.48
N ILE A 15 -15.92 13.07 -22.92
CA ILE A 15 -14.56 13.32 -22.40
C ILE A 15 -13.90 14.55 -23.05
N GLY A 16 -14.60 15.28 -23.92
CA GLY A 16 -14.08 16.46 -24.61
C GLY A 16 -13.47 16.18 -25.98
N GLY A 17 -13.88 15.08 -26.62
CA GLY A 17 -13.40 14.68 -27.96
C GLY A 17 -12.07 13.92 -27.93
N LYS A 18 -11.71 13.32 -29.08
CA LYS A 18 -10.45 12.57 -29.22
C LYS A 18 -9.20 13.41 -28.94
N GLU A 19 -9.24 14.69 -29.24
CA GLU A 19 -8.13 15.63 -29.03
C GLU A 19 -7.82 15.87 -27.55
N ASN A 20 -8.80 15.60 -26.67
CA ASN A 20 -8.61 15.68 -25.23
C ASN A 20 -7.98 14.41 -24.63
N VAL A 21 -7.90 13.32 -25.40
CA VAL A 21 -7.31 12.06 -24.96
C VAL A 21 -5.81 12.05 -25.25
N ALA A 22 -4.99 12.36 -24.26
CA ALA A 22 -3.53 12.25 -24.37
C ALA A 22 -3.07 10.79 -24.39
N SER A 23 -3.79 9.91 -23.68
CA SER A 23 -3.42 8.50 -23.55
C SER A 23 -4.61 7.69 -23.01
N VAL A 24 -4.78 6.45 -23.44
CA VAL A 24 -5.81 5.55 -22.94
C VAL A 24 -5.32 4.11 -22.81
N THR A 25 -5.73 3.43 -21.76
CA THR A 25 -5.53 1.99 -21.55
C THR A 25 -6.71 1.42 -20.76
N HIS A 26 -6.73 0.12 -20.53
CA HIS A 26 -7.73 -0.50 -19.65
C HIS A 26 -7.11 -1.51 -18.69
N CYS A 27 -7.82 -1.81 -17.61
CA CYS A 27 -7.56 -2.98 -16.75
C CYS A 27 -8.73 -3.97 -16.86
N ALA A 28 -8.86 -4.90 -15.92
CA ALA A 28 -9.91 -5.93 -15.96
C ALA A 28 -11.36 -5.38 -16.01
N THR A 29 -11.60 -4.16 -15.48
CA THR A 29 -12.95 -3.60 -15.34
C THR A 29 -13.09 -2.13 -15.70
N ARG A 30 -11.99 -1.42 -16.06
CA ARG A 30 -11.98 0.05 -16.20
C ARG A 30 -11.19 0.52 -17.40
N MET A 31 -11.71 1.54 -18.07
CA MET A 31 -10.93 2.41 -18.95
C MET A 31 -10.13 3.41 -18.11
N ARG A 32 -8.91 3.71 -18.53
CA ARG A 32 -8.01 4.67 -17.86
C ARG A 32 -7.53 5.69 -18.87
N PHE A 33 -7.91 6.93 -18.69
CA PHE A 33 -7.59 8.05 -19.56
C PHE A 33 -6.58 8.98 -18.90
N VAL A 34 -5.66 9.49 -19.69
CA VAL A 34 -4.97 10.73 -19.38
C VAL A 34 -5.57 11.77 -20.30
N LEU A 35 -6.25 12.75 -19.73
CA LEU A 35 -6.87 13.84 -20.46
C LEU A 35 -5.92 15.03 -20.47
N ASN A 36 -5.86 15.75 -21.60
CA ASN A 36 -5.11 17.00 -21.72
C ASN A 36 -5.73 18.09 -20.84
N ASP A 37 -7.05 18.11 -20.76
CA ASP A 37 -7.82 19.03 -19.93
C ASP A 37 -8.98 18.26 -19.28
N THR A 38 -8.87 18.01 -17.97
CA THR A 38 -9.89 17.27 -17.21
C THR A 38 -11.19 18.04 -17.04
N SER A 39 -11.20 19.37 -17.19
CA SER A 39 -12.39 20.20 -17.08
C SER A 39 -13.36 20.04 -18.25
N LYS A 40 -12.88 19.53 -19.39
CA LYS A 40 -13.70 19.23 -20.58
C LYS A 40 -14.51 17.94 -20.45
N ALA A 41 -14.23 17.10 -19.45
CA ALA A 41 -14.98 15.89 -19.24
C ALA A 41 -16.28 16.16 -18.50
N ASP A 42 -17.40 15.94 -19.16
CA ASP A 42 -18.74 16.03 -18.57
C ASP A 42 -19.06 14.74 -17.78
N VAL A 43 -18.67 14.77 -16.51
CA VAL A 43 -18.74 13.60 -15.62
C VAL A 43 -20.17 13.08 -15.47
N ASP A 44 -21.17 13.97 -15.44
CA ASP A 44 -22.56 13.59 -15.24
C ASP A 44 -23.13 12.90 -16.48
N LYS A 45 -22.84 13.41 -17.67
CA LYS A 45 -23.21 12.74 -18.93
C LYS A 45 -22.47 11.42 -19.13
N ILE A 46 -21.20 11.33 -18.71
CA ILE A 46 -20.43 10.07 -18.76
C ILE A 46 -21.07 9.02 -17.86
N LYS A 47 -21.48 9.39 -16.64
CA LYS A 47 -22.17 8.46 -15.72
C LYS A 47 -23.55 8.02 -16.23
N ALA A 48 -24.18 8.82 -17.09
CA ALA A 48 -25.48 8.48 -17.71
C ALA A 48 -25.37 7.49 -18.88
N ILE A 49 -24.16 7.20 -19.39
CA ILE A 49 -23.96 6.18 -20.44
C ILE A 49 -24.32 4.80 -19.88
N PRO A 50 -25.17 4.00 -20.54
CA PRO A 50 -25.71 2.75 -20.00
C PRO A 50 -24.66 1.74 -19.52
N CYS A 51 -23.52 1.63 -20.22
CA CYS A 51 -22.44 0.70 -19.85
C CYS A 51 -21.51 1.25 -18.76
N VAL A 52 -21.61 2.53 -18.40
CA VAL A 52 -20.74 3.14 -17.38
C VAL A 52 -21.32 2.91 -15.99
N LYS A 53 -20.53 2.29 -15.13
CA LYS A 53 -20.89 1.97 -13.74
C LYS A 53 -20.39 3.04 -12.73
N GLY A 54 -19.50 3.92 -13.16
CA GLY A 54 -18.98 5.03 -12.36
C GLY A 54 -17.70 5.62 -12.93
N THR A 55 -17.31 6.78 -12.40
CA THR A 55 -16.10 7.50 -12.80
C THR A 55 -15.35 8.01 -11.58
N PHE A 56 -14.04 8.12 -11.67
CA PHE A 56 -13.21 8.77 -10.65
C PHE A 56 -11.86 9.18 -11.23
N THR A 57 -11.16 10.09 -10.55
CA THR A 57 -9.80 10.50 -10.93
C THR A 57 -8.83 10.04 -9.85
N GLN A 58 -7.79 9.30 -10.24
CA GLN A 58 -6.76 8.83 -9.35
C GLN A 58 -5.39 8.85 -10.02
N ALA A 59 -4.38 9.32 -9.32
CA ALA A 59 -3.00 9.37 -9.82
C ALA A 59 -2.86 10.04 -11.21
N GLY A 60 -3.59 11.14 -11.44
CA GLY A 60 -3.58 11.89 -12.71
C GLY A 60 -4.29 11.20 -13.88
N GLN A 61 -5.02 10.11 -13.62
CA GLN A 61 -5.81 9.38 -14.61
C GLN A 61 -7.30 9.53 -14.32
N PHE A 62 -8.07 9.92 -15.33
CA PHE A 62 -9.52 9.84 -15.32
C PHE A 62 -9.93 8.40 -15.64
N GLN A 63 -10.70 7.76 -14.79
CA GLN A 63 -11.07 6.35 -14.90
C GLN A 63 -12.58 6.20 -15.04
N VAL A 64 -12.99 5.33 -15.98
CA VAL A 64 -14.40 5.01 -16.26
C VAL A 64 -14.60 3.51 -16.06
N ILE A 65 -15.47 3.15 -15.12
CA ILE A 65 -15.76 1.75 -14.78
C ILE A 65 -16.78 1.21 -15.77
N ILE A 66 -16.41 0.18 -16.51
CA ILE A 66 -17.27 -0.52 -17.47
C ILE A 66 -17.71 -1.89 -16.95
N GLY A 67 -16.81 -2.60 -16.25
CA GLY A 67 -17.02 -3.95 -15.80
C GLY A 67 -16.23 -4.98 -16.62
N PRO A 68 -16.61 -6.29 -16.56
CA PRO A 68 -15.85 -7.36 -17.20
C PRO A 68 -15.70 -7.23 -18.73
N GLU A 69 -16.61 -6.54 -19.38
CA GLU A 69 -16.61 -6.34 -20.84
C GLU A 69 -15.75 -5.16 -21.31
N VAL A 70 -14.94 -4.57 -20.42
CA VAL A 70 -14.09 -3.41 -20.70
C VAL A 70 -13.18 -3.59 -21.91
N SER A 71 -12.67 -4.79 -22.17
CA SER A 71 -11.80 -5.07 -23.32
C SER A 71 -12.56 -4.92 -24.65
N ILE A 72 -13.81 -5.33 -24.70
CA ILE A 72 -14.68 -5.19 -25.89
C ILE A 72 -14.99 -3.70 -26.11
N PHE A 73 -15.35 -3.00 -25.04
CA PHE A 73 -15.61 -1.56 -25.06
C PHE A 73 -14.36 -0.77 -25.50
N TYR A 74 -13.18 -1.11 -24.95
CA TYR A 74 -11.92 -0.47 -25.30
C TYR A 74 -11.58 -0.60 -26.78
N ASN A 75 -11.75 -1.79 -27.37
CA ASN A 75 -11.52 -2.02 -28.80
C ASN A 75 -12.46 -1.15 -29.67
N GLU A 76 -13.70 -0.97 -29.25
CA GLU A 76 -14.65 -0.12 -29.96
C GLU A 76 -14.29 1.38 -29.83
N PHE A 77 -13.89 1.80 -28.63
CA PHE A 77 -13.40 3.14 -28.37
C PHE A 77 -12.14 3.46 -29.21
N ALA A 78 -11.19 2.52 -29.26
CA ALA A 78 -9.96 2.67 -30.04
C ALA A 78 -10.24 2.81 -31.56
N LYS A 79 -11.17 2.04 -32.09
CA LYS A 79 -11.61 2.16 -33.50
C LYS A 79 -12.17 3.54 -33.84
N GLN A 80 -12.93 4.13 -32.91
CA GLN A 80 -13.58 5.42 -33.13
C GLN A 80 -12.63 6.61 -32.99
N THR A 81 -11.66 6.50 -32.08
CA THR A 81 -10.71 7.59 -31.81
C THR A 81 -9.46 7.53 -32.67
N GLY A 82 -9.14 6.35 -33.21
CA GLY A 82 -7.85 6.11 -33.89
C GLY A 82 -6.65 6.17 -32.94
N VAL A 83 -6.88 6.13 -31.61
CA VAL A 83 -5.81 6.16 -30.63
C VAL A 83 -5.13 4.79 -30.60
N GLU A 84 -3.82 4.75 -30.86
CA GLU A 84 -3.04 3.52 -30.78
C GLU A 84 -3.05 2.93 -29.37
N ILE A 85 -2.99 1.60 -29.32
CA ILE A 85 -2.92 0.84 -28.06
C ILE A 85 -1.62 1.21 -27.36
N GLN A 86 -1.71 2.00 -26.29
CA GLN A 86 -0.56 2.41 -25.51
C GLN A 86 -0.29 1.46 -24.33
N SER A 87 0.99 1.27 -24.04
CA SER A 87 1.37 0.48 -22.87
C SER A 87 0.96 1.16 -21.57
N LYS A 88 0.73 0.36 -20.51
CA LYS A 88 0.44 0.91 -19.18
C LYS A 88 1.50 1.89 -18.69
N GLU A 89 2.75 1.72 -19.15
CA GLU A 89 3.87 2.59 -18.77
C GLU A 89 3.82 3.96 -19.44
N GLU A 90 3.41 4.02 -20.71
CA GLU A 90 3.22 5.28 -21.44
C GLU A 90 2.07 6.10 -20.83
N VAL A 91 0.96 5.43 -20.51
CA VAL A 91 -0.18 6.07 -19.82
C VAL A 91 0.24 6.61 -18.45
N LYS A 92 1.06 5.88 -17.68
CA LYS A 92 1.60 6.36 -16.40
C LYS A 92 2.53 7.57 -16.56
N LYS A 93 3.38 7.58 -17.60
CA LYS A 93 4.27 8.72 -17.90
C LYS A 93 3.46 9.97 -18.24
N ALA A 94 2.42 9.83 -19.07
CA ALA A 94 1.54 10.93 -19.41
C ALA A 94 0.77 11.46 -18.19
N ALA A 95 0.26 10.57 -17.32
CA ALA A 95 -0.46 10.93 -16.10
C ALA A 95 0.38 11.79 -15.13
N LYS A 96 1.71 11.59 -15.07
CA LYS A 96 2.60 12.38 -14.20
C LYS A 96 2.60 13.87 -14.51
N LYS A 97 2.27 14.29 -15.75
CA LYS A 97 2.16 15.70 -16.11
C LYS A 97 1.01 16.41 -15.38
N ASN A 98 -0.06 15.67 -15.08
CA ASN A 98 -1.28 16.20 -14.46
C ASN A 98 -1.24 16.13 -12.92
N MET A 99 -0.11 15.71 -12.33
CA MET A 99 0.06 15.58 -10.88
C MET A 99 0.75 16.81 -10.28
N ASN A 100 0.29 17.25 -9.10
CA ASN A 100 1.03 18.20 -8.28
C ASN A 100 2.28 17.55 -7.65
N ILE A 101 3.15 18.37 -7.02
CA ILE A 101 4.42 17.89 -6.44
C ILE A 101 4.19 16.78 -5.41
N VAL A 102 3.22 16.94 -4.50
CA VAL A 102 2.91 15.94 -3.47
C VAL A 102 2.44 14.63 -4.11
N GLN A 103 1.52 14.71 -5.07
CA GLN A 103 1.04 13.54 -5.80
C GLN A 103 2.17 12.82 -6.55
N ARG A 104 3.14 13.55 -7.13
CA ARG A 104 4.32 12.96 -7.80
C ARG A 104 5.23 12.22 -6.81
N LEU A 105 5.46 12.81 -5.62
CA LEU A 105 6.25 12.16 -4.56
C LEU A 105 5.58 10.86 -4.09
N VAL A 106 4.28 10.92 -3.81
CA VAL A 106 3.50 9.74 -3.37
C VAL A 106 3.47 8.66 -4.44
N ALA A 107 3.18 9.02 -5.70
CA ALA A 107 3.22 8.09 -6.82
C ALA A 107 4.63 7.50 -7.00
N GLY A 108 5.67 8.33 -6.80
CA GLY A 108 7.06 7.90 -6.82
C GLY A 108 7.37 6.84 -5.77
N LEU A 109 6.89 7.05 -4.54
CA LEU A 109 7.05 6.11 -3.44
C LEU A 109 6.27 4.81 -3.70
N ALA A 110 5.01 4.92 -4.13
CA ALA A 110 4.19 3.77 -4.51
C ALA A 110 4.86 2.90 -5.60
N GLU A 111 5.48 3.52 -6.61
CA GLU A 111 6.20 2.81 -7.67
C GLU A 111 7.45 2.06 -7.15
N ILE A 112 8.09 2.55 -6.07
CA ILE A 112 9.21 1.86 -5.42
C ILE A 112 8.70 0.61 -4.68
N PHE A 113 7.57 0.70 -3.98
CA PHE A 113 7.05 -0.42 -3.19
C PHE A 113 6.23 -1.42 -3.99
N ALA A 114 5.60 -1.02 -5.11
CA ALA A 114 4.73 -1.89 -5.90
C ALA A 114 5.35 -3.25 -6.27
N PRO A 115 6.61 -3.36 -6.72
CA PRO A 115 7.22 -4.65 -7.01
C PRO A 115 7.55 -5.48 -5.76
N LEU A 116 7.58 -4.87 -4.57
CA LEU A 116 7.87 -5.54 -3.29
C LEU A 116 6.60 -6.08 -2.60
N ILE A 117 5.42 -5.53 -2.94
CA ILE A 117 4.14 -5.89 -2.31
C ILE A 117 3.88 -7.40 -2.32
N PRO A 118 4.05 -8.16 -3.43
CA PRO A 118 3.81 -9.61 -3.41
C PRO A 118 4.68 -10.34 -2.39
N ALA A 119 5.95 -9.96 -2.26
CA ALA A 119 6.85 -10.55 -1.27
C ALA A 119 6.44 -10.20 0.16
N ILE A 120 6.07 -8.93 0.41
CA ILE A 120 5.58 -8.46 1.72
C ILE A 120 4.32 -9.22 2.13
N ILE A 121 3.38 -9.45 1.20
CA ILE A 121 2.16 -10.24 1.45
C ILE A 121 2.51 -11.67 1.86
N VAL A 122 3.38 -12.34 1.12
CA VAL A 122 3.82 -13.72 1.44
C VAL A 122 4.51 -13.76 2.79
N GLY A 123 5.43 -12.83 3.06
CA GLY A 123 6.12 -12.72 4.35
C GLY A 123 5.15 -12.49 5.50
N GLY A 124 4.20 -11.58 5.34
CA GLY A 124 3.19 -11.29 6.35
C GLY A 124 2.28 -12.49 6.66
N LEU A 125 1.85 -13.25 5.64
CA LEU A 125 1.07 -14.47 5.84
C LEU A 125 1.87 -15.56 6.58
N ILE A 126 3.15 -15.73 6.23
CA ILE A 126 4.04 -16.70 6.90
C ILE A 126 4.27 -16.31 8.35
N LEU A 127 4.57 -15.04 8.63
CA LEU A 127 4.73 -14.56 10.00
C LEU A 127 3.43 -14.65 10.79
N GLY A 128 2.28 -14.37 10.16
CA GLY A 128 0.96 -14.57 10.75
C GLY A 128 0.71 -16.04 11.11
N PHE A 129 1.02 -16.96 10.21
CA PHE A 129 0.91 -18.40 10.51
C PHE A 129 1.86 -18.83 11.64
N ARG A 130 3.10 -18.34 11.66
CA ARG A 130 4.03 -18.55 12.78
C ARG A 130 3.47 -18.04 14.10
N ASN A 131 2.82 -16.87 14.12
CA ASN A 131 2.16 -16.33 15.30
C ASN A 131 1.09 -17.32 15.84
N VAL A 132 0.32 -17.93 14.96
CA VAL A 132 -0.69 -18.93 15.36
C VAL A 132 -0.05 -20.17 15.99
N ILE A 133 0.98 -20.74 15.39
CA ILE A 133 1.58 -22.00 15.88
C ILE A 133 2.54 -21.80 17.06
N GLY A 134 3.18 -20.63 17.17
CA GLY A 134 4.24 -20.35 18.14
C GLY A 134 3.80 -19.56 19.36
N ASP A 135 2.83 -18.64 19.21
CA ASP A 135 2.46 -17.70 20.28
C ASP A 135 1.07 -17.98 20.85
N MET A 136 0.16 -18.58 20.05
CA MET A 136 -1.17 -18.91 20.53
C MET A 136 -1.15 -20.20 21.39
N LYS A 137 -1.57 -20.07 22.64
CA LYS A 137 -1.72 -21.19 23.56
C LYS A 137 -3.07 -21.89 23.32
N LEU A 138 -3.10 -22.84 22.39
CA LEU A 138 -4.31 -23.52 21.94
C LEU A 138 -4.51 -24.89 22.61
N LEU A 139 -3.48 -25.44 23.28
CA LEU A 139 -3.47 -26.80 23.81
C LEU A 139 -3.41 -26.82 25.33
N GLU A 140 -3.73 -27.98 25.90
CA GLU A 140 -3.72 -28.24 27.35
C GLU A 140 -4.46 -27.16 28.16
N GLY A 141 -5.70 -26.87 27.77
CA GLY A 141 -6.53 -25.89 28.47
C GLY A 141 -6.07 -24.44 28.30
N GLY A 142 -5.36 -24.11 27.24
CA GLY A 142 -4.88 -22.75 26.97
C GLY A 142 -3.51 -22.44 27.60
N THR A 143 -2.71 -23.44 27.92
CA THR A 143 -1.39 -23.26 28.56
C THR A 143 -0.22 -23.44 27.60
N LYS A 144 -0.34 -24.31 26.59
CA LYS A 144 0.75 -24.64 25.66
C LYS A 144 0.45 -24.27 24.21
N THR A 145 1.52 -23.89 23.49
CA THR A 145 1.49 -23.65 22.04
C THR A 145 1.74 -24.95 21.27
N LEU A 146 1.42 -24.98 19.96
CA LEU A 146 1.73 -26.11 19.09
C LEU A 146 3.25 -26.41 19.06
N VAL A 147 4.08 -25.39 19.06
CA VAL A 147 5.55 -25.50 19.06
C VAL A 147 6.06 -26.19 20.33
N GLN A 148 5.43 -25.97 21.47
CA GLN A 148 5.83 -26.55 22.75
C GLN A 148 5.50 -28.05 22.89
N VAL A 149 4.51 -28.53 22.15
CA VAL A 149 4.03 -29.92 22.27
C VAL A 149 4.43 -30.81 21.10
N SER A 150 4.97 -30.26 20.02
CA SER A 150 5.29 -31.02 18.81
C SER A 150 6.61 -30.60 18.18
N GLN A 151 7.52 -31.58 18.08
CA GLN A 151 8.79 -31.39 17.38
C GLN A 151 8.62 -31.00 15.91
N PHE A 152 7.58 -31.53 15.23
CA PHE A 152 7.24 -31.14 13.87
C PHE A 152 6.90 -29.64 13.77
N TRP A 153 6.05 -29.14 14.67
CA TRP A 153 5.69 -27.72 14.69
C TRP A 153 6.84 -26.81 15.11
N ALA A 154 7.73 -27.27 16.00
CA ALA A 154 8.94 -26.54 16.35
C ALA A 154 9.89 -26.40 15.15
N GLY A 155 10.11 -27.48 14.40
CA GLY A 155 10.88 -27.45 13.16
C GLY A 155 10.24 -26.57 12.09
N THR A 156 8.93 -26.68 11.89
CA THR A 156 8.18 -25.85 10.94
C THR A 156 8.27 -24.37 11.31
N TYR A 157 8.11 -24.02 12.58
CA TYR A 157 8.21 -22.65 13.08
C TYR A 157 9.59 -22.05 12.78
N SER A 158 10.66 -22.79 13.03
CA SER A 158 12.03 -22.37 12.73
C SER A 158 12.27 -22.22 11.22
N PHE A 159 11.81 -23.19 10.41
CA PHE A 159 11.94 -23.15 8.96
C PHE A 159 11.21 -21.95 8.33
N LEU A 160 9.99 -21.69 8.76
CA LEU A 160 9.20 -20.54 8.24
C LEU A 160 9.81 -19.18 8.61
N TRP A 161 10.60 -19.11 9.68
CA TRP A 161 11.34 -17.90 10.01
C TRP A 161 12.32 -17.50 8.92
N LEU A 162 12.99 -18.47 8.31
CA LEU A 162 13.92 -18.23 7.20
C LEU A 162 13.25 -17.41 6.08
N ILE A 163 11.99 -17.73 5.73
CA ILE A 163 11.27 -17.02 4.67
C ILE A 163 10.80 -15.64 5.16
N GLY A 164 10.24 -15.56 6.36
CA GLY A 164 9.77 -14.31 6.95
C GLY A 164 10.90 -13.30 7.16
N GLU A 165 12.02 -13.77 7.70
CA GLU A 165 13.21 -12.97 7.90
C GLU A 165 13.80 -12.46 6.57
N ALA A 166 13.91 -13.32 5.56
CA ALA A 166 14.44 -12.95 4.25
C ALA A 166 13.66 -11.80 3.62
N ILE A 167 12.33 -11.76 3.81
CA ILE A 167 11.49 -10.71 3.22
C ILE A 167 11.61 -9.41 3.99
N PHE A 168 11.51 -9.43 5.32
CA PHE A 168 11.44 -8.19 6.11
C PHE A 168 12.82 -7.66 6.51
N HIS A 169 13.74 -8.50 6.94
CA HIS A 169 15.09 -8.04 7.30
C HIS A 169 15.86 -7.54 6.08
N PHE A 170 15.69 -8.20 4.93
CA PHE A 170 16.37 -7.83 3.68
C PHE A 170 15.57 -6.87 2.80
N LEU A 171 14.50 -6.29 3.33
CA LEU A 171 13.69 -5.28 2.61
C LEU A 171 14.52 -4.14 2.01
N PRO A 172 15.59 -3.61 2.67
CA PRO A 172 16.48 -2.60 2.08
C PRO A 172 17.06 -3.01 0.73
N VAL A 173 17.38 -4.28 0.52
CA VAL A 173 17.87 -4.80 -0.77
C VAL A 173 16.83 -4.61 -1.87
N GLY A 174 15.57 -4.98 -1.57
CA GLY A 174 14.46 -4.81 -2.48
C GLY A 174 14.18 -3.34 -2.81
N VAL A 175 14.29 -2.44 -1.81
CA VAL A 175 14.08 -1.00 -1.98
C VAL A 175 15.14 -0.39 -2.91
N VAL A 176 16.43 -0.66 -2.67
CA VAL A 176 17.53 -0.14 -3.50
C VAL A 176 17.43 -0.69 -4.93
N TRP A 177 17.15 -2.00 -5.08
CA TRP A 177 16.90 -2.62 -6.38
C TRP A 177 15.74 -1.95 -7.13
N SER A 178 14.63 -1.73 -6.44
CA SER A 178 13.43 -1.12 -7.05
C SER A 178 13.68 0.31 -7.51
N ILE A 179 14.46 1.09 -6.77
CA ILE A 179 14.87 2.45 -7.15
C ILE A 179 15.79 2.39 -8.39
N ALA A 180 16.79 1.51 -8.38
CA ALA A 180 17.68 1.31 -9.53
C ALA A 180 16.87 0.96 -10.79
N LYS A 181 15.97 -0.03 -10.69
CA LYS A 181 15.07 -0.44 -11.78
C LYS A 181 14.21 0.71 -12.28
N LYS A 182 13.53 1.42 -11.37
CA LYS A 182 12.64 2.53 -11.71
C LYS A 182 13.35 3.67 -12.40
N MET A 183 14.60 3.96 -12.01
CA MET A 183 15.37 5.08 -12.53
C MET A 183 16.30 4.69 -13.68
N GLY A 184 16.31 3.41 -14.10
CA GLY A 184 17.12 2.92 -15.22
C GLY A 184 18.61 2.84 -14.92
N ALA A 185 18.98 2.61 -13.66
CA ALA A 185 20.33 2.32 -13.21
C ALA A 185 20.60 0.80 -13.21
N ASP A 186 21.83 0.40 -12.96
CA ASP A 186 22.20 -1.02 -12.90
C ASP A 186 21.54 -1.68 -11.69
N GLN A 187 20.68 -2.65 -11.97
CA GLN A 187 19.89 -3.33 -10.93
C GLN A 187 20.75 -4.24 -10.05
N MET A 188 21.78 -4.88 -10.63
CA MET A 188 22.65 -5.78 -9.89
C MET A 188 23.53 -5.02 -8.90
N LEU A 189 24.05 -3.86 -9.29
CA LEU A 189 24.77 -2.97 -8.39
C LEU A 189 23.85 -2.45 -7.29
N GLY A 190 22.57 -2.16 -7.59
CA GLY A 190 21.56 -1.82 -6.61
C GLY A 190 21.35 -2.93 -5.57
N ILE A 191 21.29 -4.19 -6.00
CA ILE A 191 21.21 -5.36 -5.11
C ILE A 191 22.47 -5.43 -4.22
N VAL A 192 23.64 -5.33 -4.78
CA VAL A 192 24.92 -5.37 -4.04
C VAL A 192 24.96 -4.30 -2.96
N ILE A 193 24.60 -3.06 -3.28
CA ILE A 193 24.56 -1.96 -2.31
C ILE A 193 23.51 -2.26 -1.21
N GLY A 194 22.33 -2.74 -1.59
CA GLY A 194 21.30 -3.12 -0.63
C GLY A 194 21.77 -4.22 0.34
N ILE A 195 22.54 -5.22 -0.14
CA ILE A 195 23.14 -6.27 0.69
C ILE A 195 24.12 -5.68 1.68
N THR A 196 24.91 -4.66 1.32
CA THR A 196 25.84 -4.02 2.27
C THR A 196 25.10 -3.39 3.46
N LEU A 197 23.86 -2.93 3.27
CA LEU A 197 23.05 -2.33 4.34
C LEU A 197 22.58 -3.36 5.38
N VAL A 198 22.49 -4.63 5.02
CA VAL A 198 21.96 -5.70 5.88
C VAL A 198 22.97 -6.83 6.09
N SER A 199 24.25 -6.57 5.80
CA SER A 199 25.32 -7.55 5.92
C SER A 199 25.40 -8.13 7.34
N PRO A 200 25.62 -9.45 7.49
CA PRO A 200 25.79 -10.08 8.80
C PRO A 200 27.06 -9.62 9.54
N GLN A 201 27.99 -8.92 8.87
CA GLN A 201 29.14 -8.29 9.51
C GLN A 201 28.76 -7.08 10.38
N LEU A 202 27.57 -6.52 10.17
CA LEU A 202 27.04 -5.38 10.91
C LEU A 202 26.21 -5.86 12.11
N LEU A 203 26.15 -5.04 13.16
CA LEU A 203 25.20 -5.30 14.23
C LEU A 203 23.78 -5.17 13.69
N ASN A 204 22.98 -6.22 13.88
CA ASN A 204 21.59 -6.22 13.42
C ASN A 204 20.80 -5.05 14.03
N ALA A 205 19.99 -4.36 13.21
CA ALA A 205 19.17 -3.22 13.63
C ALA A 205 18.34 -3.49 14.89
N TYR A 206 17.75 -4.68 15.01
CA TYR A 206 16.93 -5.06 16.16
C TYR A 206 17.76 -5.23 17.45
N ALA A 207 19.05 -5.59 17.34
CA ALA A 207 19.95 -5.70 18.48
C ALA A 207 20.36 -4.33 19.03
N VAL A 208 20.34 -3.27 18.23
CA VAL A 208 20.61 -1.90 18.68
C VAL A 208 19.60 -1.47 19.75
N GLY A 209 18.31 -1.76 19.52
CA GLY A 209 17.23 -1.44 20.48
C GLY A 209 17.31 -2.23 21.80
N SER A 210 18.00 -3.38 21.84
CA SER A 210 18.22 -4.19 23.04
C SER A 210 19.45 -3.78 23.86
N GLY A 211 20.17 -2.71 23.46
CA GLY A 211 21.35 -2.19 24.18
C GLY A 211 22.65 -2.96 23.91
N ALA A 212 22.72 -3.73 22.80
CA ALA A 212 23.94 -4.42 22.42
C ALA A 212 25.08 -3.42 22.13
N LYS A 213 26.33 -3.79 22.51
CA LYS A 213 27.50 -2.95 22.21
C LYS A 213 27.71 -2.87 20.69
N ILE A 214 27.68 -1.66 20.16
CA ILE A 214 27.84 -1.40 18.73
C ILE A 214 29.33 -1.49 18.36
N PRO A 215 29.77 -2.40 17.47
CA PRO A 215 31.12 -2.42 16.95
C PRO A 215 31.38 -1.19 16.05
N VAL A 216 32.64 -0.82 15.90
CA VAL A 216 33.03 0.35 15.10
C VAL A 216 34.16 -0.01 14.14
N TRP A 217 34.17 0.61 12.97
CA TRP A 217 35.36 0.74 12.14
C TRP A 217 36.16 1.92 12.65
N ASP A 218 37.35 1.67 13.13
CA ASP A 218 38.27 2.71 13.57
C ASP A 218 39.30 3.01 12.47
N PHE A 219 39.19 4.17 11.87
CA PHE A 219 40.10 4.65 10.82
C PHE A 219 41.24 5.52 11.39
N GLY A 220 41.37 5.61 12.71
CA GLY A 220 42.36 6.45 13.41
C GLY A 220 41.92 7.93 13.52
N PHE A 221 41.38 8.49 12.46
CA PHE A 221 40.86 9.87 12.45
C PHE A 221 39.34 9.95 12.63
N ALA A 222 38.64 8.86 12.46
CA ALA A 222 37.18 8.78 12.62
C ALA A 222 36.75 7.35 12.98
N GLN A 223 35.70 7.25 13.79
CA GLN A 223 35.05 5.98 14.10
C GLN A 223 33.66 5.95 13.46
N VAL A 224 33.35 4.87 12.73
CA VAL A 224 32.04 4.66 12.08
C VAL A 224 31.38 3.45 12.71
N GLN A 225 30.16 3.59 13.17
CA GLN A 225 29.39 2.53 13.79
C GLN A 225 29.00 1.44 12.77
N MET A 226 29.24 0.18 13.12
CA MET A 226 28.89 -0.96 12.28
C MET A 226 27.44 -1.39 12.53
N ILE A 227 26.49 -0.53 12.14
CA ILE A 227 25.04 -0.78 12.30
C ILE A 227 24.46 -1.25 10.98
N GLY A 228 23.70 -2.34 11.03
CA GLY A 228 22.88 -2.81 9.93
C GLY A 228 21.53 -2.07 9.88
N TYR A 229 20.94 -2.01 8.70
CA TYR A 229 19.69 -1.30 8.44
C TYR A 229 18.55 -2.26 8.08
N GLN A 230 18.49 -3.44 8.77
CA GLN A 230 17.43 -4.43 8.60
C GLN A 230 16.06 -3.77 8.84
N ALA A 231 15.10 -4.00 7.94
CA ALA A 231 13.77 -3.39 7.92
C ALA A 231 13.73 -1.85 7.75
N GLN A 232 14.88 -1.17 7.71
CA GLN A 232 14.95 0.30 7.66
C GLN A 232 14.75 0.82 6.23
N VAL A 233 13.58 1.40 5.98
CA VAL A 233 13.18 1.85 4.64
C VAL A 233 13.82 3.18 4.24
N LEU A 234 13.87 4.16 5.17
CA LEU A 234 14.37 5.50 4.86
C LEU A 234 15.86 5.53 4.51
N PRO A 235 16.75 4.85 5.27
CA PRO A 235 18.14 4.67 4.86
C PRO A 235 18.26 4.07 3.45
N ALA A 236 17.50 3.00 3.17
CA ALA A 236 17.55 2.34 1.87
C ALA A 236 17.10 3.24 0.70
N ILE A 237 16.07 4.06 0.91
CA ILE A 237 15.61 5.05 -0.08
C ILE A 237 16.71 6.09 -0.35
N MET A 238 17.30 6.68 0.69
CA MET A 238 18.35 7.68 0.56
C MET A 238 19.56 7.11 -0.18
N VAL A 239 20.00 5.91 0.20
CA VAL A 239 21.13 5.20 -0.41
C VAL A 239 20.84 4.85 -1.88
N GLY A 240 19.64 4.34 -2.17
CA GLY A 240 19.23 4.00 -3.53
C GLY A 240 19.24 5.20 -4.50
N PHE A 241 18.72 6.35 -4.06
CA PHE A 241 18.78 7.57 -4.86
C PHE A 241 20.22 8.07 -5.04
N THR A 242 21.03 8.06 -3.99
CA THR A 242 22.44 8.47 -4.05
C THR A 242 23.21 7.60 -5.06
N PHE A 243 23.02 6.26 -5.02
CA PHE A 243 23.60 5.36 -5.99
C PHE A 243 23.25 5.74 -7.43
N VAL A 244 21.97 5.92 -7.72
CA VAL A 244 21.50 6.23 -9.08
C VAL A 244 22.08 7.55 -9.60
N TYR A 245 22.15 8.57 -8.74
CA TYR A 245 22.73 9.86 -9.14
C TYR A 245 24.23 9.78 -9.35
N LEU A 246 24.98 9.04 -8.51
CA LEU A 246 26.41 8.81 -8.71
C LEU A 246 26.67 7.99 -9.99
N GLU A 247 25.92 6.93 -10.24
CA GLU A 247 26.06 6.14 -11.45
C GLU A 247 25.83 7.00 -12.70
N ARG A 248 24.78 7.81 -12.73
CA ARG A 248 24.51 8.72 -13.85
C ARG A 248 25.61 9.76 -14.03
N PHE A 249 26.13 10.30 -12.94
CA PHE A 249 27.21 11.26 -12.96
C PHE A 249 28.47 10.64 -13.58
N PHE A 250 28.90 9.46 -13.09
CA PHE A 250 30.09 8.79 -13.59
C PHE A 250 29.90 8.28 -15.03
N LYS A 251 28.73 7.80 -15.40
CA LYS A 251 28.43 7.46 -16.82
C LYS A 251 28.62 8.65 -17.75
N LYS A 252 28.30 9.86 -17.32
CA LYS A 252 28.39 11.08 -18.12
C LYS A 252 29.84 11.52 -18.35
N ILE A 253 30.72 11.34 -17.36
CA ILE A 253 32.10 11.85 -17.40
C ILE A 253 33.12 10.82 -17.82
N THR A 254 32.78 9.52 -17.79
CA THR A 254 33.74 8.44 -18.11
C THR A 254 33.72 8.10 -19.57
N PRO A 255 34.90 8.01 -20.26
CA PRO A 255 35.00 7.57 -21.63
C PRO A 255 34.51 6.12 -21.83
N GLY A 256 33.83 5.85 -22.95
CA GLY A 256 33.20 4.55 -23.25
C GLY A 256 34.05 3.31 -22.96
N PRO A 257 35.33 3.24 -23.42
CA PRO A 257 36.16 2.03 -23.25
C PRO A 257 36.40 1.60 -21.81
N ILE A 258 36.35 2.53 -20.83
CA ILE A 258 36.59 2.24 -19.40
C ILE A 258 35.35 2.33 -18.52
N GLN A 259 34.20 2.66 -19.12
CA GLN A 259 32.95 2.80 -18.37
C GLN A 259 32.59 1.53 -17.58
N MET A 260 32.82 0.36 -18.12
CA MET A 260 32.50 -0.92 -17.50
C MET A 260 33.21 -1.15 -16.15
N ILE A 261 34.38 -0.51 -15.96
CA ILE A 261 35.16 -0.64 -14.72
C ILE A 261 34.93 0.59 -13.80
N ILE A 262 35.09 1.78 -14.37
CA ILE A 262 35.10 3.04 -13.63
C ILE A 262 33.72 3.35 -13.04
N VAL A 263 32.65 3.18 -13.83
CA VAL A 263 31.29 3.53 -13.36
C VAL A 263 30.83 2.67 -12.19
N PRO A 264 30.90 1.32 -12.23
CA PRO A 264 30.53 0.50 -11.07
C PRO A 264 31.37 0.83 -9.84
N PHE A 265 32.67 0.95 -9.97
CA PHE A 265 33.57 1.21 -8.84
C PHE A 265 33.25 2.56 -8.15
N PHE A 266 33.20 3.64 -8.92
CA PHE A 266 32.98 4.98 -8.40
C PHE A 266 31.51 5.30 -8.08
N SER A 267 30.56 4.46 -8.49
CA SER A 267 29.18 4.56 -8.01
C SER A 267 28.95 3.74 -6.73
N VAL A 268 29.50 2.53 -6.62
CA VAL A 268 29.26 1.63 -5.48
C VAL A 268 30.06 2.07 -4.25
N VAL A 269 31.39 2.24 -4.38
CA VAL A 269 32.25 2.50 -3.22
C VAL A 269 31.86 3.80 -2.48
N PRO A 270 31.70 4.95 -3.15
CA PRO A 270 31.26 6.17 -2.46
C PRO A 270 29.83 6.05 -1.92
N THR A 271 28.92 5.32 -2.62
CA THR A 271 27.57 5.12 -2.09
C THR A 271 27.61 4.34 -0.78
N VAL A 272 28.37 3.25 -0.70
CA VAL A 272 28.48 2.44 0.53
C VAL A 272 29.15 3.23 1.66
N LEU A 273 30.18 4.02 1.33
CA LEU A 273 30.82 4.91 2.30
C LEU A 273 29.80 5.91 2.88
N LEU A 274 29.09 6.62 2.01
CA LEU A 274 28.03 7.57 2.43
C LEU A 274 26.88 6.87 3.16
N ALA A 275 26.54 5.65 2.76
CA ALA A 275 25.49 4.86 3.41
C ALA A 275 25.74 4.66 4.91
N HIS A 276 26.97 4.28 5.30
CA HIS A 276 27.28 3.97 6.68
C HIS A 276 27.76 5.18 7.49
N THR A 277 28.30 6.21 6.85
CA THR A 277 28.80 7.42 7.54
C THR A 277 27.74 8.50 7.72
N LEU A 278 26.84 8.68 6.75
CA LEU A 278 25.93 9.82 6.69
C LEU A 278 24.47 9.44 6.47
N LEU A 279 24.17 8.77 5.34
CA LEU A 279 22.79 8.55 4.89
C LEU A 279 22.01 7.59 5.79
N GLY A 280 22.65 6.52 6.21
CA GLY A 280 22.09 5.55 7.12
C GLY A 280 21.75 6.14 8.49
N PRO A 281 22.69 6.76 9.20
CA PRO A 281 22.42 7.43 10.48
C PRO A 281 21.35 8.52 10.38
N ILE A 282 21.38 9.34 9.34
CA ILE A 282 20.35 10.38 9.10
C ILE A 282 18.98 9.73 8.83
N GLY A 283 18.91 8.75 7.93
CA GLY A 283 17.66 8.07 7.60
C GLY A 283 17.07 7.35 8.81
N TRP A 284 17.91 6.71 9.62
CA TRP A 284 17.49 6.11 10.89
C TRP A 284 16.90 7.16 11.84
N LYS A 285 17.63 8.27 12.06
CA LYS A 285 17.16 9.34 12.95
C LYS A 285 15.83 9.94 12.50
N ILE A 286 15.67 10.18 11.20
CA ILE A 286 14.40 10.65 10.63
C ILE A 286 13.29 9.63 10.88
N GLY A 287 13.55 8.35 10.61
CA GLY A 287 12.60 7.26 10.85
C GLY A 287 12.19 7.19 12.31
N SER A 288 13.15 7.19 13.23
CA SER A 288 12.88 7.14 14.67
C SER A 288 12.11 8.36 15.18
N VAL A 289 12.35 9.56 14.62
CA VAL A 289 11.55 10.75 14.96
C VAL A 289 10.12 10.60 14.49
N ILE A 290 9.89 10.13 13.25
CA ILE A 290 8.55 9.88 12.72
C ILE A 290 7.82 8.84 13.58
N SER A 291 8.47 7.70 13.84
CA SER A 291 7.93 6.66 14.73
C SER A 291 7.61 7.19 16.12
N GLY A 292 8.53 7.95 16.70
CA GLY A 292 8.38 8.54 18.03
C GLY A 292 7.18 9.49 18.12
N VAL A 293 6.97 10.35 17.12
CA VAL A 293 5.80 11.25 17.05
C VAL A 293 4.50 10.45 16.95
N ILE A 294 4.46 9.41 16.11
CA ILE A 294 3.28 8.57 15.94
C ILE A 294 2.98 7.80 17.23
N VAL A 295 4.01 7.16 17.82
CA VAL A 295 3.85 6.42 19.08
C VAL A 295 3.40 7.38 20.19
N ALA A 296 4.04 8.53 20.34
CA ALA A 296 3.64 9.52 21.34
C ALA A 296 2.19 9.99 21.17
N GLY A 297 1.76 10.22 19.93
CA GLY A 297 0.37 10.57 19.61
C GLY A 297 -0.60 9.44 19.98
N LEU A 298 -0.35 8.23 19.51
CA LEU A 298 -1.22 7.08 19.73
C LEU A 298 -1.22 6.58 21.18
N THR A 299 -0.09 6.67 21.90
CA THR A 299 0.02 6.23 23.30
C THR A 299 -0.29 7.35 24.31
N SER A 300 -0.59 8.55 23.85
CA SER A 300 -1.06 9.65 24.72
C SER A 300 -2.43 9.33 25.33
N SER A 301 -2.83 10.11 26.35
CA SER A 301 -4.18 10.03 26.93
C SER A 301 -5.31 10.24 25.90
N PHE A 302 -5.00 10.86 24.76
CA PHE A 302 -5.91 11.08 23.63
C PHE A 302 -5.65 10.12 22.43
N GLY A 303 -4.82 9.08 22.61
CA GLY A 303 -4.45 8.14 21.55
C GLY A 303 -5.65 7.48 20.87
N TRP A 304 -6.71 7.20 21.65
CA TRP A 304 -7.98 6.68 21.13
C TRP A 304 -8.67 7.65 20.16
N LEU A 305 -8.58 8.96 20.41
CA LEU A 305 -9.13 9.99 19.51
C LEU A 305 -8.32 10.07 18.21
N PHE A 306 -6.98 10.06 18.31
CA PHE A 306 -6.11 10.00 17.14
C PHE A 306 -6.38 8.76 16.30
N ALA A 307 -6.54 7.60 16.92
CA ALA A 307 -6.87 6.36 16.23
C ALA A 307 -8.25 6.43 15.53
N GLY A 308 -9.23 7.05 16.18
CA GLY A 308 -10.56 7.30 15.61
C GLY A 308 -10.50 8.20 14.38
N ILE A 309 -9.79 9.32 14.48
CA ILE A 309 -9.58 10.25 13.37
C ILE A 309 -8.84 9.54 12.23
N PHE A 310 -7.77 8.81 12.54
CA PHE A 310 -7.01 8.04 11.53
C PHE A 310 -7.91 7.04 10.81
N GLY A 311 -8.71 6.25 11.53
CA GLY A 311 -9.66 5.30 10.95
C GLY A 311 -10.67 5.97 10.01
N MET A 312 -11.16 7.17 10.37
CA MET A 312 -12.06 7.94 9.49
C MET A 312 -11.37 8.45 8.23
N ILE A 313 -10.13 8.97 8.35
CA ILE A 313 -9.44 9.61 7.22
C ILE A 313 -8.70 8.60 6.33
N TYR A 314 -8.49 7.37 6.76
CA TYR A 314 -7.74 6.38 5.97
C TYR A 314 -8.37 6.13 4.58
N ALA A 315 -9.69 5.98 4.51
CA ALA A 315 -10.37 5.80 3.22
C ALA A 315 -10.23 7.02 2.29
N PRO A 316 -10.39 8.28 2.71
CA PRO A 316 -9.96 9.47 1.96
C PRO A 316 -8.50 9.42 1.51
N LEU A 317 -7.55 8.94 2.35
CA LEU A 317 -6.15 8.79 1.94
C LEU A 317 -5.98 7.74 0.84
N VAL A 318 -6.79 6.67 0.84
CA VAL A 318 -6.80 5.68 -0.26
C VAL A 318 -7.26 6.31 -1.57
N ILE A 319 -8.30 7.14 -1.54
CA ILE A 319 -8.81 7.84 -2.74
C ILE A 319 -7.71 8.72 -3.38
N THR A 320 -6.95 9.43 -2.56
CA THR A 320 -5.86 10.30 -3.02
C THR A 320 -4.59 9.54 -3.38
N GLY A 321 -4.47 8.26 -3.00
CA GLY A 321 -3.26 7.46 -3.13
C GLY A 321 -2.23 7.71 -2.03
N LEU A 322 -2.48 8.62 -1.09
CA LEU A 322 -1.57 8.97 0.01
C LEU A 322 -1.34 7.81 0.99
N HIS A 323 -2.27 6.84 1.08
CA HIS A 323 -2.13 5.65 1.93
C HIS A 323 -0.84 4.84 1.66
N HIS A 324 -0.26 4.94 0.45
CA HIS A 324 1.01 4.28 0.14
C HIS A 324 2.20 4.81 0.97
N THR A 325 2.08 5.99 1.59
CA THR A 325 3.11 6.53 2.47
C THR A 325 3.12 5.88 3.85
N LEU A 326 2.06 5.16 4.23
CA LEU A 326 1.93 4.55 5.54
C LEU A 326 2.73 3.24 5.67
N LEU A 327 2.90 2.49 4.58
CA LEU A 327 3.65 1.23 4.62
C LEU A 327 5.10 1.41 5.12
N PRO A 328 5.88 2.39 4.64
CA PRO A 328 7.19 2.70 5.23
C PRO A 328 7.13 3.02 6.72
N VAL A 329 6.08 3.70 7.17
CA VAL A 329 5.89 4.06 8.59
C VAL A 329 5.59 2.81 9.42
N ASP A 330 4.71 1.93 8.95
CA ASP A 330 4.44 0.63 9.59
C ASP A 330 5.72 -0.19 9.76
N LEU A 331 6.52 -0.29 8.69
CA LEU A 331 7.77 -1.04 8.72
C LEU A 331 8.80 -0.43 9.66
N GLN A 332 8.85 0.91 9.74
CA GLN A 332 9.71 1.62 10.69
C GLN A 332 9.28 1.34 12.14
N LEU A 333 7.97 1.41 12.44
CA LEU A 333 7.43 1.08 13.77
C LEU A 333 7.76 -0.37 14.18
N ILE A 334 7.61 -1.31 13.24
CA ILE A 334 7.97 -2.72 13.49
C ILE A 334 9.46 -2.84 13.84
N GLY A 335 10.32 -2.12 13.13
CA GLY A 335 11.76 -2.10 13.41
C GLY A 335 12.11 -1.46 14.76
N ASP A 336 11.44 -0.39 15.17
CA ASP A 336 11.77 0.40 16.36
C ASP A 336 11.16 -0.20 17.65
N ILE A 337 9.90 -0.66 17.60
CA ILE A 337 9.16 -1.10 18.79
C ILE A 337 8.64 -2.55 18.71
N GLY A 338 9.04 -3.28 17.68
CA GLY A 338 8.64 -4.68 17.47
C GLY A 338 7.17 -4.88 17.07
N GLY A 339 6.51 -3.85 16.56
CA GLY A 339 5.13 -3.92 16.09
C GLY A 339 4.57 -2.58 15.65
N THR A 340 3.36 -2.59 15.09
CA THR A 340 2.70 -1.38 14.62
C THR A 340 1.26 -1.28 15.10
N PHE A 341 0.82 -0.08 15.47
CA PHE A 341 -0.58 0.25 15.78
C PHE A 341 -1.36 0.67 14.53
N ILE A 342 -0.66 1.06 13.44
CA ILE A 342 -1.28 1.60 12.23
C ILE A 342 -1.91 0.48 11.41
N TRP A 343 -1.19 -0.62 11.20
CA TRP A 343 -1.69 -1.76 10.40
C TRP A 343 -3.02 -2.33 10.87
N PRO A 344 -3.27 -2.55 12.18
CA PRO A 344 -4.59 -2.94 12.68
C PRO A 344 -5.70 -2.00 12.23
N MET A 345 -5.49 -0.68 12.30
CA MET A 345 -6.48 0.32 11.91
C MET A 345 -6.72 0.37 10.40
N ILE A 346 -5.67 0.18 9.60
CA ILE A 346 -5.77 0.04 8.14
C ILE A 346 -6.68 -1.13 7.77
N ALA A 347 -6.44 -2.29 8.37
CA ALA A 347 -7.23 -3.48 8.10
C ALA A 347 -8.68 -3.35 8.55
N LEU A 348 -8.95 -2.69 9.69
CA LEU A 348 -10.30 -2.37 10.14
C LEU A 348 -11.03 -1.44 9.16
N SER A 349 -10.32 -0.48 8.56
CA SER A 349 -10.90 0.36 7.52
C SER A 349 -11.26 -0.44 6.26
N ASN A 350 -10.43 -1.40 5.87
CA ASN A 350 -10.75 -2.28 4.74
C ASN A 350 -12.04 -3.09 5.01
N ILE A 351 -12.17 -3.65 6.21
CA ILE A 351 -13.36 -4.38 6.65
C ILE A 351 -14.59 -3.45 6.63
N ALA A 352 -14.47 -2.24 7.15
CA ALA A 352 -15.56 -1.28 7.20
C ALA A 352 -16.08 -0.89 5.80
N GLN A 353 -15.17 -0.69 4.83
CA GLN A 353 -15.54 -0.41 3.44
C GLN A 353 -16.27 -1.59 2.79
N ALA A 354 -15.80 -2.82 3.02
CA ALA A 354 -16.45 -4.03 2.55
C ALA A 354 -17.84 -4.23 3.17
N SER A 355 -17.97 -3.92 4.46
CA SER A 355 -19.23 -4.09 5.21
C SER A 355 -20.30 -3.08 4.80
N ALA A 356 -19.89 -1.86 4.42
CA ALA A 356 -20.80 -0.90 3.80
C ALA A 356 -21.32 -1.40 2.44
N VAL A 357 -20.45 -2.03 1.62
CA VAL A 357 -20.88 -2.69 0.37
C VAL A 357 -21.82 -3.87 0.65
N LEU A 358 -21.54 -4.68 1.68
CA LEU A 358 -22.43 -5.78 2.09
C LEU A 358 -23.83 -5.26 2.42
N ALA A 359 -23.93 -4.13 3.12
CA ALA A 359 -25.20 -3.47 3.39
C ALA A 359 -25.88 -2.99 2.09
N MET A 360 -25.12 -2.49 1.11
CA MET A 360 -25.67 -2.07 -0.19
C MET A 360 -26.23 -3.27 -0.98
N ILE A 361 -25.55 -4.43 -0.92
CA ILE A 361 -26.10 -5.67 -1.50
C ILE A 361 -27.45 -6.02 -0.89
N TYR A 362 -27.60 -5.82 0.42
CA TYR A 362 -28.89 -6.05 1.10
C TYR A 362 -29.95 -5.01 0.73
N VAL A 363 -29.60 -3.73 0.69
CA VAL A 363 -30.49 -2.61 0.32
C VAL A 363 -30.98 -2.77 -1.12
N ASN A 364 -30.06 -3.07 -2.05
CA ASN A 364 -30.34 -3.17 -3.48
C ASN A 364 -30.55 -4.63 -3.94
N ARG A 365 -31.04 -5.50 -3.07
CA ARG A 365 -31.17 -6.95 -3.31
C ARG A 365 -32.00 -7.35 -4.54
N LYS A 366 -32.78 -6.44 -5.11
CA LYS A 366 -33.58 -6.69 -6.32
C LYS A 366 -32.86 -6.26 -7.61
N ASN A 367 -31.71 -5.59 -7.51
CA ASN A 367 -30.94 -5.12 -8.66
C ASN A 367 -29.81 -6.08 -8.97
N GLU A 368 -30.05 -7.00 -9.93
CA GLU A 368 -29.06 -8.04 -10.30
C GLU A 368 -27.81 -7.44 -10.96
N ASP A 369 -27.93 -6.36 -11.75
CA ASP A 369 -26.78 -5.71 -12.37
C ASP A 369 -25.83 -5.11 -11.33
N GLU A 370 -26.36 -4.57 -10.25
CA GLU A 370 -25.54 -4.02 -9.18
C GLU A 370 -24.88 -5.11 -8.35
N LYS A 371 -25.55 -6.25 -8.14
CA LYS A 371 -24.96 -7.40 -7.45
C LYS A 371 -23.72 -7.94 -8.15
N GLN A 372 -23.69 -7.93 -9.50
CA GLN A 372 -22.52 -8.38 -10.28
C GLN A 372 -21.25 -7.57 -9.97
N ILE A 373 -21.40 -6.34 -9.51
CA ILE A 373 -20.28 -5.46 -9.12
C ILE A 373 -20.06 -5.51 -7.61
N SER A 374 -21.14 -5.46 -6.84
CA SER A 374 -21.07 -5.33 -5.38
C SER A 374 -20.53 -6.60 -4.71
N ILE A 375 -20.90 -7.79 -5.18
CA ILE A 375 -20.45 -9.05 -4.55
C ILE A 375 -18.93 -9.24 -4.69
N PRO A 376 -18.32 -9.17 -5.91
CA PRO A 376 -16.87 -9.24 -6.03
C PRO A 376 -16.14 -8.11 -5.30
N ALA A 377 -16.71 -6.89 -5.28
CA ALA A 377 -16.15 -5.75 -4.59
C ALA A 377 -16.14 -5.95 -3.06
N CYS A 378 -17.21 -6.50 -2.51
CA CYS A 378 -17.33 -6.85 -1.09
C CYS A 378 -16.28 -7.90 -0.69
N ILE A 379 -16.18 -8.99 -1.45
CA ILE A 379 -15.19 -10.05 -1.22
C ILE A 379 -13.76 -9.49 -1.29
N SER A 380 -13.47 -8.70 -2.34
CA SER A 380 -12.17 -8.05 -2.53
C SER A 380 -11.81 -7.16 -1.33
N GLY A 381 -12.77 -6.37 -0.83
CA GLY A 381 -12.57 -5.50 0.33
C GLY A 381 -12.30 -6.28 1.62
N TYR A 382 -13.02 -7.35 1.88
CA TYR A 382 -12.75 -8.23 3.02
C TYR A 382 -11.40 -8.96 2.91
N LEU A 383 -10.86 -9.12 1.71
CA LEU A 383 -9.51 -9.63 1.46
C LEU A 383 -8.44 -8.52 1.41
N GLY A 384 -8.79 -7.28 1.76
CA GLY A 384 -7.86 -6.17 1.90
C GLY A 384 -7.67 -5.29 0.67
N VAL A 385 -8.38 -5.54 -0.43
CA VAL A 385 -8.33 -4.73 -1.65
C VAL A 385 -9.64 -3.92 -1.77
N THR A 386 -9.61 -2.68 -1.31
CA THR A 386 -10.81 -1.85 -1.10
C THR A 386 -11.22 -0.99 -2.29
N GLU A 387 -10.36 -0.80 -3.28
CA GLU A 387 -10.63 0.07 -4.42
C GLU A 387 -11.93 -0.31 -5.17
N PRO A 388 -12.24 -1.60 -5.44
CA PRO A 388 -13.51 -1.96 -6.07
C PRO A 388 -14.73 -1.58 -5.20
N ALA A 389 -14.62 -1.77 -3.88
CA ALA A 389 -15.67 -1.43 -2.92
C ALA A 389 -15.89 0.09 -2.86
N MET A 390 -14.82 0.85 -2.75
CA MET A 390 -14.87 2.30 -2.62
C MET A 390 -15.35 2.98 -3.91
N PHE A 391 -14.66 2.71 -5.03
CA PHE A 391 -14.94 3.40 -6.30
C PHE A 391 -16.14 2.82 -7.05
N GLY A 392 -16.40 1.51 -6.88
CA GLY A 392 -17.53 0.85 -7.55
C GLY A 392 -18.87 1.15 -6.89
N ILE A 393 -18.91 1.22 -5.56
CA ILE A 393 -20.16 1.28 -4.79
C ILE A 393 -20.17 2.46 -3.80
N ASN A 394 -19.24 2.51 -2.83
CA ASN A 394 -19.37 3.41 -1.68
C ASN A 394 -19.35 4.89 -2.09
N LEU A 395 -18.47 5.29 -3.01
CA LEU A 395 -18.40 6.67 -3.52
C LEU A 395 -19.53 7.00 -4.49
N LYS A 396 -20.07 6.01 -5.20
CA LYS A 396 -21.23 6.21 -6.08
C LYS A 396 -22.46 6.70 -5.29
N TYR A 397 -22.68 6.14 -4.11
CA TYR A 397 -23.82 6.47 -3.26
C TYR A 397 -23.47 7.45 -2.12
N LEU A 398 -22.22 7.71 -1.86
CA LEU A 398 -21.62 8.58 -0.85
C LEU A 398 -21.96 8.19 0.59
N TYR A 399 -23.22 7.93 0.94
CA TYR A 399 -23.64 7.59 2.31
C TYR A 399 -23.02 6.27 2.82
N PRO A 400 -22.79 5.21 2.02
CA PRO A 400 -22.06 4.02 2.49
C PRO A 400 -20.59 4.34 2.77
N PHE A 401 -19.98 5.24 2.01
CA PHE A 401 -18.62 5.69 2.25
C PHE A 401 -18.49 6.39 3.60
N ILE A 402 -19.43 7.30 3.92
CA ILE A 402 -19.47 8.00 5.21
C ILE A 402 -19.72 6.98 6.35
N ALA A 403 -20.65 6.04 6.18
CA ALA A 403 -20.91 4.98 7.15
C ALA A 403 -19.65 4.13 7.42
N ALA A 404 -18.91 3.78 6.39
CA ALA A 404 -17.65 3.04 6.51
C ALA A 404 -16.57 3.85 7.24
N MET A 405 -16.43 5.14 6.95
CA MET A 405 -15.50 6.03 7.67
C MET A 405 -15.82 6.08 9.17
N ILE A 406 -17.10 6.25 9.55
CA ILE A 406 -17.52 6.29 10.94
C ILE A 406 -17.24 4.95 11.62
N GLY A 407 -17.62 3.83 11.01
CA GLY A 407 -17.38 2.50 11.55
C GLY A 407 -15.90 2.17 11.71
N SER A 408 -15.08 2.56 10.74
CA SER A 408 -13.62 2.43 10.81
C SER A 408 -13.03 3.27 11.95
N GLY A 409 -13.53 4.49 12.15
CA GLY A 409 -13.11 5.35 13.26
C GLY A 409 -13.43 4.73 14.61
N ILE A 410 -14.64 4.23 14.81
CA ILE A 410 -15.06 3.59 16.07
C ILE A 410 -14.24 2.31 16.32
N ALA A 411 -14.04 1.49 15.31
CA ALA A 411 -13.22 0.28 15.43
C ALA A 411 -11.75 0.60 15.72
N GLY A 412 -11.20 1.65 15.10
CA GLY A 412 -9.86 2.15 15.36
C GLY A 412 -9.68 2.67 16.79
N MET A 413 -10.67 3.43 17.31
CA MET A 413 -10.70 3.87 18.71
C MET A 413 -10.67 2.67 19.67
N PHE A 414 -11.52 1.68 19.43
CA PHE A 414 -11.58 0.47 20.24
C PHE A 414 -10.27 -0.31 20.19
N SER A 415 -9.69 -0.48 18.99
CA SER A 415 -8.41 -1.14 18.79
C SER A 415 -7.28 -0.47 19.58
N MET A 416 -7.26 0.86 19.63
CA MET A 416 -6.25 1.62 20.38
C MET A 416 -6.47 1.52 21.89
N ILE A 417 -7.70 1.67 22.37
CA ILE A 417 -8.06 1.55 23.81
C ILE A 417 -7.65 0.18 24.36
N THR A 418 -7.80 -0.86 23.54
CA THR A 418 -7.47 -2.25 23.94
C THR A 418 -6.04 -2.66 23.63
N GLY A 419 -5.21 -1.74 23.14
CA GLY A 419 -3.80 -1.96 22.88
C GLY A 419 -3.52 -2.98 21.76
N CYS A 420 -4.37 -3.04 20.74
CA CYS A 420 -4.14 -3.93 19.60
C CYS A 420 -2.92 -3.50 18.80
N ILE A 421 -1.97 -4.39 18.65
CA ILE A 421 -0.72 -4.18 17.90
C ILE A 421 -0.50 -5.34 16.93
N ALA A 422 -0.03 -5.04 15.73
CA ALA A 422 0.39 -6.04 14.75
C ALA A 422 1.90 -6.27 14.83
N ASN A 423 2.34 -7.54 14.76
CA ASN A 423 3.75 -7.91 14.70
C ASN A 423 4.34 -7.74 13.30
N SER A 424 3.50 -7.71 12.27
CA SER A 424 3.90 -7.58 10.87
C SER A 424 2.83 -6.87 10.06
N VAL A 425 3.22 -6.38 8.89
CA VAL A 425 2.31 -6.00 7.82
C VAL A 425 2.08 -7.19 6.89
N GLY A 426 0.96 -7.24 6.18
CA GLY A 426 0.69 -8.35 5.29
C GLY A 426 -0.58 -8.14 4.47
N VAL A 427 -1.52 -9.06 4.54
CA VAL A 427 -2.83 -8.92 3.91
C VAL A 427 -3.74 -8.10 4.81
N GLY A 428 -4.42 -7.11 4.23
CA GLY A 428 -5.45 -6.33 4.92
C GLY A 428 -6.76 -7.10 5.08
N GLY A 429 -7.81 -6.41 5.53
CA GLY A 429 -9.14 -7.01 5.69
C GLY A 429 -9.19 -8.09 6.78
N LEU A 430 -10.04 -9.10 6.61
CA LEU A 430 -10.22 -10.19 7.58
C LEU A 430 -8.94 -11.00 7.85
N PRO A 431 -8.11 -11.33 6.85
CA PRO A 431 -6.87 -12.08 7.09
C PRO A 431 -5.85 -11.33 7.97
N ALA A 432 -5.99 -10.02 8.15
CA ALA A 432 -5.07 -9.22 8.99
C ALA A 432 -5.01 -9.69 10.44
N ILE A 433 -6.02 -10.42 10.93
CA ILE A 433 -6.02 -11.03 12.26
C ILE A 433 -4.75 -11.87 12.50
N LEU A 434 -4.23 -12.51 11.46
CA LEU A 434 -3.02 -13.35 11.54
C LEU A 434 -1.75 -12.53 11.85
N SER A 435 -1.74 -11.25 11.51
CA SER A 435 -0.64 -10.33 11.81
C SER A 435 -0.69 -9.75 13.22
N ILE A 436 -1.83 -9.88 13.91
CA ILE A 436 -2.04 -9.30 15.25
C ILE A 436 -1.32 -10.11 16.31
N ARG A 437 -0.72 -9.41 17.27
CA ARG A 437 -0.08 -10.04 18.44
C ARG A 437 -1.11 -10.88 19.20
N SER A 438 -0.73 -12.11 19.54
CA SER A 438 -1.64 -13.10 20.16
C SER A 438 -2.33 -12.58 21.43
N SER A 439 -1.64 -11.77 22.25
CA SER A 439 -2.20 -11.17 23.46
C SER A 439 -3.35 -10.19 23.21
N SER A 440 -3.43 -9.58 22.06
CA SER A 440 -4.50 -8.63 21.68
C SER A 440 -5.47 -9.16 20.62
N MET A 441 -5.31 -10.41 20.19
CA MET A 441 -6.08 -11.01 19.11
C MET A 441 -7.59 -11.08 19.42
N LEU A 442 -7.96 -11.43 20.66
CA LEU A 442 -9.38 -11.48 21.07
C LEU A 442 -10.03 -10.10 20.99
N MET A 443 -9.35 -9.06 21.49
CA MET A 443 -9.88 -7.69 21.43
C MET A 443 -9.92 -7.19 19.99
N TYR A 444 -8.97 -7.62 19.16
CA TYR A 444 -9.00 -7.28 17.74
C TYR A 444 -10.16 -7.95 16.99
N LEU A 445 -10.57 -9.18 17.36
CA LEU A 445 -11.79 -9.80 16.84
C LEU A 445 -13.04 -8.96 17.17
N VAL A 446 -13.10 -8.39 18.37
CA VAL A 446 -14.18 -7.47 18.73
C VAL A 446 -14.12 -6.19 17.89
N ALA A 447 -12.92 -5.62 17.68
CA ALA A 447 -12.74 -4.47 16.79
C ALA A 447 -13.19 -4.78 15.35
N MET A 448 -12.87 -5.98 14.84
CA MET A 448 -13.35 -6.44 13.54
C MET A 448 -14.86 -6.57 13.49
N ALA A 449 -15.49 -7.10 14.53
CA ALA A 449 -16.95 -7.16 14.62
C ALA A 449 -17.58 -5.75 14.61
N ILE A 450 -16.97 -4.78 15.29
CA ILE A 450 -17.38 -3.36 15.23
C ILE A 450 -17.25 -2.83 13.80
N ALA A 451 -16.13 -3.11 13.12
CA ALA A 451 -15.88 -2.70 11.73
C ALA A 451 -16.83 -3.38 10.72
N VAL A 452 -17.46 -4.49 11.08
CA VAL A 452 -18.52 -5.13 10.28
C VAL A 452 -19.88 -4.53 10.60
N VAL A 453 -20.27 -4.53 11.87
CA VAL A 453 -21.64 -4.25 12.30
C VAL A 453 -21.99 -2.76 12.16
N VAL A 454 -21.09 -1.86 12.59
CA VAL A 454 -21.39 -0.42 12.60
C VAL A 454 -21.58 0.14 11.18
N PRO A 455 -20.68 -0.09 10.21
CA PRO A 455 -20.89 0.38 8.84
C PRO A 455 -22.13 -0.25 8.18
N PHE A 456 -22.38 -1.54 8.45
CA PHE A 456 -23.54 -2.23 7.91
C PHE A 456 -24.84 -1.58 8.37
N ILE A 457 -25.01 -1.38 9.69
CA ILE A 457 -26.20 -0.76 10.25
C ILE A 457 -26.33 0.69 9.78
N LEU A 458 -25.25 1.48 9.88
CA LEU A 458 -25.28 2.89 9.48
C LEU A 458 -25.63 3.05 8.00
N THR A 459 -25.14 2.19 7.12
CA THR A 459 -25.49 2.21 5.69
C THR A 459 -26.98 1.98 5.48
N ILE A 460 -27.58 0.99 6.18
CA ILE A 460 -29.03 0.74 6.11
C ILE A 460 -29.83 1.92 6.67
N VAL A 461 -29.39 2.52 7.78
CA VAL A 461 -30.06 3.69 8.36
C VAL A 461 -29.97 4.88 7.40
N PHE A 462 -28.78 5.18 6.89
CA PHE A 462 -28.56 6.31 5.97
C PHE A 462 -29.29 6.15 4.64
N SER A 463 -29.50 4.92 4.17
CA SER A 463 -30.29 4.66 2.96
C SER A 463 -31.74 5.15 3.06
N LYS A 464 -32.28 5.30 4.29
CA LYS A 464 -33.63 5.77 4.57
C LYS A 464 -33.69 7.28 4.90
N THR A 465 -32.56 7.98 4.89
CA THR A 465 -32.46 9.41 5.25
C THR A 465 -32.26 10.29 4.00
N LYS A 466 -32.29 11.61 4.20
CA LYS A 466 -31.98 12.60 3.13
C LYS A 466 -30.55 12.45 2.59
N LEU A 467 -29.64 11.80 3.31
CA LEU A 467 -28.27 11.50 2.84
C LEU A 467 -28.27 10.60 1.59
N ALA A 468 -29.25 9.71 1.45
CA ALA A 468 -29.39 8.89 0.24
C ALA A 468 -29.63 9.72 -1.03
N ASN A 469 -30.22 10.91 -0.88
CA ASN A 469 -30.56 11.81 -2.00
C ASN A 469 -29.40 12.78 -2.35
N MET A 470 -28.31 12.82 -1.56
CA MET A 470 -27.17 13.72 -1.82
C MET A 470 -26.30 13.25 -3.00
N ALA A 471 -26.31 11.96 -3.31
CA ALA A 471 -25.55 11.39 -4.42
C ALA A 471 -26.29 11.50 -5.78
N SER A 472 -27.57 11.90 -5.77
CA SER A 472 -28.38 12.07 -6.98
C SER A 472 -28.42 13.53 -7.48
N LYS A 473 -27.72 14.43 -6.84
CA LYS A 473 -27.44 15.80 -7.27
C LYS A 473 -25.97 15.95 -7.65
#